data_847d1b5fa4f33ad3bfbfb307d327dc57
#
_entry.id   847d1b5fa4f33ad3bfbfb307d327dc57
#
_cell.length_a   1.000
_cell.length_b   1.000
_cell.length_c   1.000
_cell.angle_alpha   90.00
_cell.angle_beta   90.00
_cell.angle_gamma   90.00
#
_symmetry.space_group_name_H-M   'P 1'
#
loop_
_entity.id
_entity.type
_entity.pdbx_description
1 polymer ?
#
loop_
_entity_poly.entity_id
_entity_poly.type
_entity_poly.pdbx_seq_one_letter_code
_entity_poly.pdbx_strand_id
1 'polypeptide(L)'
;MKTLLSSSMRLFSACVFVSSSSMLFAQLPQDEPDLRTAREMAPVDLTGTWVSVISEDWRYRMVTPPAGELHGLPLNQLAEDVMNAWNPDADETAGLACKGYAAPNLMSLPGRARISWENDETLKIEYDYGEQTRLLHFDRSPPANAERSWQGYSLAQWIRQTTLARGIGFFGVGGGLGDLLGPLEITTTNLREGYLRKNGVPFSEDAVLKEYIVWRRDTVTGAEWFSLISTVEDPTYLRGLYIRSSEFRKETDDSMWSPRPCSVR
;
A
#
# COMPACT_ATOMS: atom_id res chain seq x y z
N MET A 1 22.44 -98.39 -40.90
CA MET A 1 21.11 -98.07 -40.39
C MET A 1 21.29 -97.10 -39.22
N LYS A 2 20.56 -96.06 -39.27
CA LYS A 2 20.45 -94.90 -38.35
C LYS A 2 21.25 -93.71 -38.73
N THR A 3 20.61 -92.83 -39.39
CA THR A 3 20.93 -91.42 -39.72
C THR A 3 20.86 -90.54 -38.54
N LEU A 4 21.87 -89.69 -38.33
CA LEU A 4 21.85 -88.63 -37.33
C LEU A 4 21.80 -87.30 -38.11
N LEU A 5 20.68 -86.63 -37.94
CA LEU A 5 20.47 -85.25 -38.36
C LEU A 5 21.12 -84.28 -37.34
N SER A 6 22.06 -83.47 -37.81
CA SER A 6 22.63 -82.36 -37.07
C SER A 6 21.77 -81.09 -37.31
N SER A 7 21.20 -80.58 -36.29
CA SER A 7 20.45 -79.30 -36.30
C SER A 7 21.40 -78.16 -35.89
N SER A 8 21.66 -77.27 -36.85
CA SER A 8 22.47 -76.05 -36.64
C SER A 8 21.58 -74.93 -36.06
N MET A 9 21.83 -74.57 -34.84
CA MET A 9 21.13 -73.49 -34.13
C MET A 9 21.87 -72.16 -34.45
N ARG A 10 21.16 -71.32 -35.22
CA ARG A 10 21.63 -69.93 -35.50
C ARG A 10 21.27 -69.03 -34.31
N LEU A 11 22.27 -68.49 -33.61
CA LEU A 11 22.08 -67.39 -32.65
C LEU A 11 21.80 -66.09 -33.38
N PHE A 12 20.60 -65.57 -33.18
CA PHE A 12 20.28 -64.19 -33.53
C PHE A 12 20.72 -63.27 -32.38
N SER A 13 21.77 -62.48 -32.58
CA SER A 13 22.19 -61.42 -31.69
C SER A 13 21.29 -60.21 -31.89
N ALA A 14 20.38 -59.93 -30.95
CA ALA A 14 19.54 -58.72 -30.96
C ALA A 14 20.34 -57.58 -30.34
N CYS A 15 20.81 -56.63 -31.15
CA CYS A 15 21.34 -55.35 -30.68
C CYS A 15 20.19 -54.50 -30.18
N VAL A 16 20.06 -54.33 -28.86
CA VAL A 16 19.19 -53.36 -28.23
C VAL A 16 19.86 -51.99 -28.31
N PHE A 17 19.38 -51.12 -29.19
CA PHE A 17 19.73 -49.72 -29.21
C PHE A 17 18.96 -49.02 -28.07
N VAL A 18 19.65 -48.71 -26.96
CA VAL A 18 19.15 -47.83 -25.92
C VAL A 18 19.35 -46.40 -26.40
N SER A 19 18.33 -45.81 -26.97
CA SER A 19 18.28 -44.37 -27.26
C SER A 19 18.13 -43.59 -25.96
N SER A 20 19.22 -43.02 -25.48
CA SER A 20 19.23 -42.08 -24.37
C SER A 20 18.57 -40.77 -24.84
N SER A 21 17.27 -40.62 -24.56
CA SER A 21 16.59 -39.34 -24.73
C SER A 21 17.08 -38.40 -23.63
N SER A 22 18.07 -37.56 -23.97
CA SER A 22 18.44 -36.42 -23.13
C SER A 22 17.26 -35.46 -23.08
N MET A 23 16.48 -35.46 -21.96
CA MET A 23 15.53 -34.40 -21.68
C MET A 23 16.35 -33.12 -21.47
N LEU A 24 16.36 -32.25 -22.48
CA LEU A 24 16.72 -30.85 -22.25
C LEU A 24 15.63 -30.25 -21.38
N PHE A 25 15.90 -30.13 -20.09
CA PHE A 25 15.17 -29.20 -19.25
C PHE A 25 15.50 -27.82 -19.77
N ALA A 26 14.56 -27.19 -20.50
CA ALA A 26 14.61 -25.78 -20.78
C ALA A 26 14.63 -25.07 -19.42
N GLN A 27 15.78 -24.55 -19.04
CA GLN A 27 15.86 -23.64 -17.90
C GLN A 27 14.96 -22.46 -18.24
N LEU A 28 13.89 -22.28 -17.44
CA LEU A 28 13.12 -21.06 -17.49
C LEU A 28 14.12 -19.90 -17.28
N PRO A 29 14.03 -18.82 -18.05
CA PRO A 29 14.85 -17.65 -17.79
C PRO A 29 14.70 -17.29 -16.31
N GLN A 30 15.78 -17.34 -15.56
CA GLN A 30 15.81 -16.73 -14.25
C GLN A 30 15.73 -15.24 -14.52
N ASP A 31 14.67 -14.60 -14.08
CA ASP A 31 14.58 -13.13 -14.10
C ASP A 31 15.82 -12.62 -13.36
N GLU A 32 16.71 -11.95 -14.07
CA GLU A 32 17.82 -11.26 -13.43
C GLU A 32 17.23 -10.25 -12.43
N PRO A 33 17.83 -10.12 -11.24
CA PRO A 33 17.34 -9.15 -10.27
C PRO A 33 17.35 -7.75 -10.89
N ASP A 34 16.22 -7.08 -10.82
CA ASP A 34 16.10 -5.70 -11.29
C ASP A 34 16.98 -4.81 -10.41
N LEU A 35 18.03 -4.25 -10.97
CA LEU A 35 19.00 -3.42 -10.26
C LEU A 35 18.60 -1.94 -10.21
N ARG A 36 17.46 -1.58 -10.82
CA ARG A 36 16.96 -0.20 -10.77
C ARG A 36 16.48 0.14 -9.38
N THR A 37 16.71 1.37 -8.99
CA THR A 37 16.18 1.93 -7.74
C THR A 37 14.65 2.07 -7.77
N ALA A 38 14.02 2.20 -6.62
CA ALA A 38 12.57 2.39 -6.54
C ALA A 38 12.11 3.65 -7.27
N ARG A 39 12.95 4.69 -7.26
CA ARG A 39 12.71 5.93 -7.98
C ARG A 39 12.78 5.74 -9.50
N GLU A 40 13.76 4.98 -9.99
CA GLU A 40 13.88 4.65 -11.44
C GLU A 40 12.76 3.73 -11.93
N MET A 41 12.22 2.89 -11.04
CA MET A 41 11.10 2.00 -11.34
C MET A 41 9.74 2.69 -11.24
N ALA A 42 9.65 3.91 -10.70
CA ALA A 42 8.38 4.59 -10.54
C ALA A 42 7.66 4.78 -11.88
N PRO A 43 6.44 4.23 -12.05
CA PRO A 43 5.71 4.34 -13.34
C PRO A 43 5.14 5.74 -13.56
N VAL A 44 5.05 6.52 -12.50
CA VAL A 44 4.51 7.88 -12.50
C VAL A 44 5.30 8.75 -11.51
N ASP A 45 5.37 10.04 -11.80
CA ASP A 45 5.98 11.00 -10.89
C ASP A 45 4.92 11.55 -9.92
N LEU A 46 4.96 11.07 -8.68
CA LEU A 46 4.10 11.54 -7.60
C LEU A 46 4.62 12.80 -6.92
N THR A 47 5.81 13.31 -7.26
CA THR A 47 6.39 14.48 -6.59
C THR A 47 5.59 15.75 -6.82
N GLY A 48 5.68 16.68 -5.86
CA GLY A 48 4.98 17.95 -5.88
C GLY A 48 3.94 18.08 -4.76
N THR A 49 3.13 19.12 -4.83
CA THR A 49 2.11 19.45 -3.83
C THR A 49 0.73 19.02 -4.32
N TRP A 50 0.01 18.36 -3.43
CA TRP A 50 -1.30 17.77 -3.67
C TRP A 50 -2.29 18.27 -2.63
N VAL A 51 -3.43 18.79 -3.06
CA VAL A 51 -4.50 19.21 -2.15
C VAL A 51 -5.56 18.14 -2.03
N SER A 52 -5.98 17.84 -0.80
CA SER A 52 -7.11 16.93 -0.56
C SER A 52 -8.41 17.52 -1.09
N VAL A 53 -9.19 16.71 -1.82
CA VAL A 53 -10.52 17.06 -2.29
C VAL A 53 -11.52 16.22 -1.52
N ILE A 54 -12.19 16.84 -0.55
CA ILE A 54 -13.14 16.16 0.31
C ILE A 54 -14.50 16.12 -0.38
N SER A 55 -14.80 15.00 -1.02
CA SER A 55 -16.08 14.77 -1.74
C SER A 55 -17.06 13.90 -0.96
N GLU A 56 -16.56 13.15 0.03
CA GLU A 56 -17.35 12.22 0.85
C GLU A 56 -17.05 12.43 2.33
N ASP A 57 -17.97 12.05 3.19
CA ASP A 57 -17.85 12.16 4.65
C ASP A 57 -17.40 13.55 5.14
N TRP A 58 -17.68 14.60 4.35
CA TRP A 58 -17.17 15.94 4.60
C TRP A 58 -17.44 16.44 6.02
N ARG A 59 -18.61 16.08 6.60
CA ARG A 59 -19.00 16.44 7.96
C ARG A 59 -18.03 15.87 9.00
N TYR A 60 -17.50 14.68 8.76
CA TYR A 60 -16.61 13.97 9.70
C TYR A 60 -15.13 14.23 9.42
N ARG A 61 -14.81 14.74 8.25
CA ARG A 61 -13.43 15.00 7.81
C ARG A 61 -13.03 16.47 7.94
N MET A 62 -13.96 17.38 7.65
CA MET A 62 -13.74 18.85 7.71
C MET A 62 -13.88 19.42 9.12
N VAL A 63 -14.65 18.78 9.95
CA VAL A 63 -14.92 19.21 11.32
C VAL A 63 -14.70 18.04 12.26
N THR A 64 -14.15 18.30 13.47
CA THR A 64 -14.07 17.25 14.49
C THR A 64 -15.48 16.80 14.86
N PRO A 65 -15.82 15.52 14.70
CA PRO A 65 -17.15 15.02 15.06
C PRO A 65 -17.38 15.12 16.55
N PRO A 66 -18.64 15.19 17.00
CA PRO A 66 -18.98 15.10 18.42
C PRO A 66 -18.47 13.78 19.03
N ALA A 67 -18.20 13.80 20.34
CA ALA A 67 -17.93 12.58 21.09
C ALA A 67 -19.10 11.60 20.95
N GLY A 68 -18.79 10.30 20.81
CA GLY A 68 -19.82 9.27 20.67
C GLY A 68 -20.38 9.11 19.24
N GLU A 69 -19.99 9.91 18.27
CA GLU A 69 -20.45 9.77 16.89
C GLU A 69 -19.63 8.74 16.10
N LEU A 70 -20.26 7.60 15.80
CA LEU A 70 -19.61 6.41 15.22
C LEU A 70 -19.73 6.30 13.71
N HIS A 71 -20.66 6.93 13.10
CA HIS A 71 -21.14 6.72 11.74
C HIS A 71 -20.18 5.95 10.80
N GLY A 72 -20.57 4.76 10.38
CA GLY A 72 -19.86 3.96 9.38
C GLY A 72 -18.59 3.24 9.86
N LEU A 73 -18.26 3.28 11.16
CA LEU A 73 -17.10 2.59 11.72
C LEU A 73 -17.48 1.21 12.25
N PRO A 74 -16.75 0.14 11.89
CA PRO A 74 -17.02 -1.23 12.36
C PRO A 74 -16.43 -1.46 13.76
N LEU A 75 -16.76 -0.62 14.73
CA LEU A 75 -16.21 -0.70 16.09
C LEU A 75 -16.80 -1.89 16.87
N ASN A 76 -15.98 -2.47 17.75
CA ASN A 76 -16.45 -3.35 18.79
C ASN A 76 -16.79 -2.57 20.07
N GLN A 77 -17.36 -3.24 21.06
CA GLN A 77 -17.79 -2.58 22.32
C GLN A 77 -16.63 -1.90 23.05
N LEU A 78 -15.43 -2.52 23.04
CA LEU A 78 -14.27 -1.94 23.70
C LEU A 78 -13.87 -0.59 23.07
N ALA A 79 -13.89 -0.50 21.76
CA ALA A 79 -13.61 0.75 21.04
C ALA A 79 -14.66 1.83 21.34
N GLU A 80 -15.93 1.44 21.41
CA GLU A 80 -17.03 2.35 21.77
C GLU A 80 -16.85 2.89 23.20
N ASP A 81 -16.46 2.03 24.15
CA ASP A 81 -16.21 2.42 25.54
C ASP A 81 -15.02 3.40 25.63
N VAL A 82 -13.92 3.12 24.92
CA VAL A 82 -12.74 4.02 24.86
C VAL A 82 -13.13 5.37 24.25
N MET A 83 -13.85 5.37 23.14
CA MET A 83 -14.30 6.59 22.50
C MET A 83 -15.26 7.41 23.39
N ASN A 84 -16.18 6.75 24.09
CA ASN A 84 -17.12 7.43 24.98
C ASN A 84 -16.40 8.01 26.22
N ALA A 85 -15.27 7.45 26.62
CA ALA A 85 -14.41 7.97 27.69
C ALA A 85 -13.41 9.05 27.21
N TRP A 86 -13.39 9.36 25.91
CA TRP A 86 -12.45 10.31 25.36
C TRP A 86 -12.59 11.71 25.97
N ASN A 87 -11.47 12.26 26.40
CA ASN A 87 -11.37 13.60 26.96
C ASN A 87 -10.31 14.40 26.21
N PRO A 88 -10.71 15.31 25.29
CA PRO A 88 -9.75 16.10 24.50
C PRO A 88 -8.86 17.00 25.37
N ASP A 89 -9.36 17.54 26.50
CA ASP A 89 -8.58 18.42 27.35
C ASP A 89 -7.47 17.62 28.08
N ALA A 90 -7.73 16.35 28.40
CA ALA A 90 -6.72 15.45 28.94
C ALA A 90 -5.64 15.12 27.88
N ASP A 91 -6.02 14.84 26.64
CA ASP A 91 -5.07 14.63 25.56
C ASP A 91 -4.21 15.87 25.29
N GLU A 92 -4.81 17.06 25.29
CA GLU A 92 -4.08 18.32 25.12
C GLU A 92 -3.06 18.53 26.24
N THR A 93 -3.48 18.35 27.48
CA THR A 93 -2.61 18.48 28.66
C THR A 93 -1.47 17.48 28.66
N ALA A 94 -1.70 16.27 28.15
CA ALA A 94 -0.70 15.21 28.02
C ALA A 94 0.20 15.35 26.79
N GLY A 95 0.02 16.38 25.95
CA GLY A 95 0.79 16.56 24.71
C GLY A 95 0.45 15.55 23.61
N LEU A 96 -0.77 14.98 23.63
CA LEU A 96 -1.23 13.93 22.74
C LEU A 96 -2.08 14.47 21.57
N ALA A 97 -2.01 15.76 21.28
CA ALA A 97 -2.80 16.41 20.23
C ALA A 97 -2.65 15.75 18.84
N CYS A 98 -1.50 15.12 18.58
CA CYS A 98 -1.24 14.45 17.31
C CYS A 98 -1.82 13.03 17.19
N LYS A 99 -2.48 12.47 18.20
CA LYS A 99 -3.13 11.14 18.10
C LYS A 99 -4.12 11.05 16.93
N GLY A 100 -4.86 12.11 16.66
CA GLY A 100 -5.82 12.18 15.54
C GLY A 100 -5.18 12.45 14.17
N TYR A 101 -3.86 12.65 14.12
CA TYR A 101 -3.08 12.86 12.89
C TYR A 101 -2.14 11.69 12.59
N ALA A 102 -2.39 10.54 13.20
CA ALA A 102 -1.67 9.32 12.94
C ALA A 102 -1.92 8.81 11.50
N ALA A 103 -1.01 7.99 10.97
CA ALA A 103 -1.09 7.49 9.60
C ALA A 103 -2.46 6.95 9.20
N PRO A 104 -3.18 6.17 10.06
CA PRO A 104 -4.50 5.69 9.70
C PRO A 104 -5.56 6.77 9.47
N ASN A 105 -5.36 8.00 9.91
CA ASN A 105 -6.29 9.10 9.70
C ASN A 105 -5.72 10.26 8.87
N LEU A 106 -4.40 10.43 8.83
CA LEU A 106 -3.73 11.62 8.30
C LEU A 106 -4.24 12.02 6.91
N MET A 107 -4.20 11.10 5.96
CA MET A 107 -4.56 11.37 4.56
C MET A 107 -6.07 11.45 4.33
N SER A 108 -6.90 11.37 5.36
CA SER A 108 -8.35 11.65 5.29
C SER A 108 -8.70 13.05 5.74
N LEU A 109 -7.80 13.75 6.42
CA LEU A 109 -8.01 15.10 6.89
C LEU A 109 -7.91 16.11 5.72
N PRO A 110 -8.54 17.29 5.84
CA PRO A 110 -8.32 18.36 4.89
C PRO A 110 -6.88 18.86 5.00
N GLY A 111 -6.21 19.10 3.90
CA GLY A 111 -4.83 19.58 3.91
C GLY A 111 -4.13 19.37 2.59
N ARG A 112 -2.84 19.67 2.61
CA ARG A 112 -1.93 19.45 1.49
C ARG A 112 -0.86 18.43 1.86
N ALA A 113 -0.59 17.55 0.91
CA ALA A 113 0.52 16.63 0.96
C ALA A 113 1.62 17.13 0.01
N ARG A 114 2.83 17.28 0.49
CA ARG A 114 4.01 17.49 -0.33
C ARG A 114 4.76 16.16 -0.43
N ILE A 115 4.89 15.66 -1.65
CA ILE A 115 5.54 14.39 -1.93
C ILE A 115 6.89 14.66 -2.60
N SER A 116 7.95 14.06 -2.10
CA SER A 116 9.31 14.17 -2.63
C SER A 116 10.09 12.88 -2.38
N TRP A 117 11.13 12.64 -3.18
CA TRP A 117 12.07 11.57 -2.88
C TRP A 117 13.09 12.06 -1.83
N GLU A 118 13.16 11.38 -0.70
CA GLU A 118 14.20 11.59 0.32
C GLU A 118 15.54 11.02 -0.14
N ASN A 119 15.48 9.88 -0.81
CA ASN A 119 16.56 9.22 -1.53
C ASN A 119 15.96 8.28 -2.59
N ASP A 120 16.78 7.51 -3.29
CA ASP A 120 16.31 6.66 -4.41
C ASP A 120 15.42 5.48 -3.98
N GLU A 121 15.35 5.17 -2.67
CA GLU A 121 14.57 4.06 -2.10
C GLU A 121 13.53 4.52 -1.06
N THR A 122 13.37 5.82 -0.86
CA THR A 122 12.44 6.34 0.15
C THR A 122 11.68 7.54 -0.39
N LEU A 123 10.36 7.41 -0.47
CA LEU A 123 9.45 8.50 -0.79
C LEU A 123 8.99 9.15 0.51
N LYS A 124 9.04 10.47 0.58
CA LYS A 124 8.61 11.27 1.72
C LYS A 124 7.29 11.96 1.41
N ILE A 125 6.36 11.89 2.36
CA ILE A 125 5.10 12.63 2.35
C ILE A 125 5.08 13.54 3.57
N GLU A 126 5.13 14.85 3.34
CA GLU A 126 4.91 15.88 4.34
C GLU A 126 3.45 16.34 4.25
N TYR A 127 2.79 16.55 5.37
CA TYR A 127 1.39 16.98 5.42
C TYR A 127 1.29 18.28 6.23
N ASP A 128 0.69 19.32 5.64
CA ASP A 128 0.63 20.64 6.26
C ASP A 128 -0.34 20.69 7.46
N TYR A 129 -1.43 19.93 7.42
CA TYR A 129 -2.38 19.88 8.52
C TYR A 129 -1.95 18.85 9.56
N GLY A 130 -1.43 19.33 10.65
CA GLY A 130 -0.82 18.55 11.74
C GLY A 130 0.72 18.49 11.65
N GLU A 131 1.34 19.06 10.61
CA GLU A 131 2.81 19.08 10.41
C GLU A 131 3.44 17.68 10.52
N GLN A 132 2.82 16.70 9.85
CA GLN A 132 3.26 15.31 9.91
C GLN A 132 4.13 14.94 8.73
N THR A 133 5.08 14.03 8.95
CA THR A 133 5.95 13.46 7.92
C THR A 133 5.89 11.95 7.97
N ARG A 134 5.67 11.32 6.80
CA ARG A 134 5.73 9.87 6.61
C ARG A 134 6.84 9.53 5.63
N LEU A 135 7.56 8.45 5.91
CA LEU A 135 8.56 7.87 5.01
C LEU A 135 8.05 6.53 4.50
N LEU A 136 8.03 6.38 3.19
CA LEU A 136 7.63 5.15 2.51
C LEU A 136 8.89 4.48 1.99
N HIS A 137 9.23 3.32 2.56
CA HIS A 137 10.45 2.57 2.25
C HIS A 137 10.17 1.47 1.23
N PHE A 138 10.94 1.39 0.17
CA PHE A 138 10.74 0.40 -0.89
C PHE A 138 11.58 -0.86 -0.72
N ASP A 139 12.64 -0.81 0.06
CA ASP A 139 13.68 -1.84 0.08
C ASP A 139 13.91 -2.51 1.44
N ARG A 140 13.25 -2.03 2.49
CA ARG A 140 13.62 -2.40 3.87
C ARG A 140 12.43 -2.77 4.71
N SER A 141 12.54 -3.93 5.35
CA SER A 141 11.70 -4.26 6.50
C SER A 141 12.01 -3.31 7.68
N PRO A 142 11.03 -3.07 8.57
CA PRO A 142 11.27 -2.26 9.75
C PRO A 142 12.46 -2.81 10.54
N PRO A 143 13.35 -1.95 11.07
CA PRO A 143 14.40 -2.37 11.99
C PRO A 143 13.78 -3.13 13.17
N ALA A 144 14.44 -4.19 13.63
CA ALA A 144 13.91 -5.04 14.72
C ALA A 144 13.59 -4.26 16.01
N ASN A 145 14.24 -3.12 16.22
CA ASN A 145 14.08 -2.26 17.39
C ASN A 145 13.48 -0.89 17.03
N ALA A 146 12.73 -0.79 15.93
CA ALA A 146 12.08 0.47 15.56
C ALA A 146 11.07 0.88 16.63
N GLU A 147 11.19 2.10 17.14
CA GLU A 147 10.22 2.66 18.07
C GLU A 147 8.87 2.85 17.37
N ARG A 148 7.79 2.58 18.10
CA ARG A 148 6.43 2.85 17.61
C ARG A 148 6.21 4.35 17.50
N SER A 149 5.60 4.76 16.39
CA SER A 149 5.25 6.16 16.17
C SER A 149 3.81 6.27 15.65
N TRP A 150 3.24 7.47 15.66
CA TRP A 150 1.91 7.68 15.07
C TRP A 150 1.91 7.51 13.55
N GLN A 151 3.06 7.68 12.89
CA GLN A 151 3.19 7.43 11.46
C GLN A 151 3.63 6.01 11.13
N GLY A 152 4.02 5.23 12.16
CA GLY A 152 4.45 3.85 12.00
C GLY A 152 5.68 3.70 11.12
N TYR A 153 5.80 2.52 10.53
CA TYR A 153 6.80 2.20 9.51
C TYR A 153 6.06 1.72 8.24
N SER A 154 6.26 2.41 7.14
CA SER A 154 5.56 2.14 5.89
C SER A 154 6.48 1.48 4.87
N LEU A 155 6.14 0.23 4.49
CA LEU A 155 6.71 -0.45 3.32
C LEU A 155 5.90 -0.10 2.09
N ALA A 156 6.57 0.22 1.00
CA ALA A 156 5.96 0.60 -0.25
C ALA A 156 6.44 -0.31 -1.40
N GLN A 157 5.55 -0.59 -2.34
CA GLN A 157 5.91 -1.30 -3.56
C GLN A 157 5.00 -0.90 -4.73
N TRP A 158 5.58 -0.83 -5.93
CA TRP A 158 4.78 -0.71 -7.14
C TRP A 158 4.19 -2.07 -7.51
N ILE A 159 2.85 -2.16 -7.60
CA ILE A 159 2.19 -3.41 -7.97
C ILE A 159 2.50 -3.69 -9.44
N ARG A 160 3.10 -4.84 -9.72
CA ARG A 160 3.30 -5.31 -11.11
C ARG A 160 2.02 -5.99 -11.59
N GLN A 161 1.51 -5.54 -12.73
CA GLN A 161 0.40 -6.23 -13.39
C GLN A 161 0.94 -7.52 -14.03
N THR A 162 0.54 -8.67 -13.51
CA THR A 162 0.92 -9.96 -14.07
C THR A 162 0.26 -10.21 -15.41
N THR A 163 0.90 -11.03 -16.24
CA THR A 163 0.43 -11.41 -17.59
C THR A 163 -0.98 -12.02 -17.61
N LEU A 164 -1.45 -12.57 -16.50
CA LEU A 164 -2.82 -13.12 -16.37
C LEU A 164 -3.91 -12.03 -16.44
N ALA A 165 -3.65 -10.84 -15.94
CA ALA A 165 -4.55 -9.69 -16.14
C ALA A 165 -4.59 -9.21 -17.61
N ARG A 166 -3.56 -9.57 -18.40
CA ARG A 166 -3.49 -9.28 -19.83
C ARG A 166 -4.45 -10.12 -20.69
N GLY A 167 -4.79 -11.34 -20.26
CA GLY A 167 -5.63 -12.28 -21.02
C GLY A 167 -7.13 -12.04 -20.88
N ILE A 168 -7.55 -11.36 -19.84
CA ILE A 168 -8.94 -11.01 -19.63
C ILE A 168 -9.08 -9.53 -20.00
N GLY A 169 -9.42 -9.28 -21.27
CA GLY A 169 -9.52 -7.95 -21.90
C GLY A 169 -10.52 -7.00 -21.21
N PHE A 170 -10.28 -6.66 -19.98
CA PHE A 170 -11.15 -5.77 -19.20
C PHE A 170 -10.86 -4.28 -19.44
N PHE A 171 -9.73 -3.96 -20.08
CA PHE A 171 -9.44 -2.59 -20.53
C PHE A 171 -8.90 -2.64 -21.96
N GLY A 172 -9.77 -2.34 -22.90
CA GLY A 172 -9.50 -2.31 -24.34
C GLY A 172 -8.49 -1.23 -24.76
N VAL A 173 -7.24 -1.39 -24.37
CA VAL A 173 -6.13 -0.61 -24.89
C VAL A 173 -5.09 -1.58 -25.45
N GLY A 174 -5.20 -1.84 -26.76
CA GLY A 174 -4.18 -2.52 -27.54
C GLY A 174 -2.96 -1.62 -27.70
N GLY A 175 -1.97 -1.79 -26.84
CA GLY A 175 -0.64 -1.20 -26.97
C GLY A 175 0.36 -2.18 -26.41
N GLY A 176 1.52 -2.34 -27.07
CA GLY A 176 2.59 -3.23 -26.64
C GLY A 176 2.97 -2.95 -25.19
N LEU A 177 2.60 -3.89 -24.35
CA LEU A 177 2.65 -3.74 -22.91
C LEU A 177 4.03 -4.19 -22.44
N GLY A 178 4.93 -3.23 -22.27
CA GLY A 178 6.01 -3.34 -21.31
C GLY A 178 5.43 -3.61 -19.91
N ASP A 179 6.23 -3.92 -18.94
CA ASP A 179 5.80 -4.12 -17.55
C ASP A 179 5.03 -2.90 -17.06
N LEU A 180 3.70 -2.94 -17.18
CA LEU A 180 2.85 -1.91 -16.62
C LEU A 180 2.87 -2.08 -15.11
N LEU A 181 3.63 -1.22 -14.45
CA LEU A 181 3.52 -1.06 -13.02
C LEU A 181 2.17 -0.39 -12.73
N GLY A 182 1.48 -0.91 -11.73
CA GLY A 182 0.17 -0.47 -11.29
C GLY A 182 0.25 0.55 -10.15
N PRO A 183 -0.75 0.55 -9.26
CA PRO A 183 -0.77 1.42 -8.09
C PRO A 183 0.43 1.25 -7.18
N LEU A 184 0.73 2.29 -6.40
CA LEU A 184 1.64 2.18 -5.26
C LEU A 184 0.86 1.54 -4.09
N GLU A 185 1.31 0.37 -3.65
CA GLU A 185 0.82 -0.28 -2.43
C GLU A 185 1.71 0.11 -1.25
N ILE A 186 1.09 0.44 -0.12
CA ILE A 186 1.79 0.81 1.10
C ILE A 186 1.20 -0.02 2.25
N THR A 187 2.07 -0.68 3.01
CA THR A 187 1.68 -1.38 4.25
C THR A 187 2.39 -0.72 5.43
N THR A 188 1.61 -0.18 6.35
CA THR A 188 2.13 0.49 7.55
C THR A 188 1.83 -0.32 8.79
N THR A 189 2.88 -0.61 9.54
CA THR A 189 2.88 -1.31 10.82
C THR A 189 3.66 -0.52 11.86
N ASN A 190 3.94 -1.11 13.02
CA ASN A 190 4.73 -0.46 14.08
C ASN A 190 4.13 0.89 14.52
N LEU A 191 2.80 0.93 14.53
CA LEU A 191 2.04 2.09 14.96
C LEU A 191 2.06 2.24 16.48
N ARG A 192 2.11 3.47 16.98
CA ARG A 192 1.70 3.82 18.32
C ARG A 192 0.18 4.02 18.31
N GLU A 193 -0.53 3.60 19.35
CA GLU A 193 -1.97 3.82 19.47
C GLU A 193 -2.38 5.27 19.16
N GLY A 194 -3.52 5.43 18.52
CA GLY A 194 -4.00 6.74 18.10
C GLY A 194 -5.50 6.74 17.80
N TYR A 195 -5.93 7.68 16.98
CA TYR A 195 -7.34 7.81 16.61
C TYR A 195 -7.56 7.70 15.10
N LEU A 196 -8.55 6.88 14.70
CA LEU A 196 -9.08 6.79 13.33
C LEU A 196 -9.89 8.04 12.94
N ARG A 197 -10.39 8.77 13.93
CA ARG A 197 -11.06 10.06 13.78
C ARG A 197 -10.72 10.94 14.98
N LYS A 198 -10.73 12.24 14.78
CA LYS A 198 -10.37 13.24 15.81
C LYS A 198 -11.33 13.29 17.02
N ASN A 199 -12.38 12.51 17.04
CA ASN A 199 -13.31 12.41 18.17
C ASN A 199 -13.04 11.20 19.09
N GLY A 200 -11.80 10.75 19.18
CA GLY A 200 -11.38 9.71 20.12
C GLY A 200 -11.67 8.27 19.66
N VAL A 201 -12.05 8.05 18.39
CA VAL A 201 -12.20 6.69 17.85
C VAL A 201 -10.84 6.00 17.79
N PRO A 202 -10.59 4.96 18.61
CA PRO A 202 -9.25 4.42 18.78
C PRO A 202 -8.81 3.50 17.63
N PHE A 203 -7.50 3.37 17.49
CA PHE A 203 -6.84 2.19 16.92
C PHE A 203 -5.69 1.76 17.83
N SER A 204 -5.38 0.47 17.84
CA SER A 204 -4.36 -0.13 18.69
C SER A 204 -2.98 -0.15 18.06
N GLU A 205 -1.99 -0.56 18.84
CA GLU A 205 -0.61 -0.78 18.36
C GLU A 205 -0.49 -1.98 17.39
N ASP A 206 -1.48 -2.86 17.36
CA ASP A 206 -1.54 -4.02 16.47
C ASP A 206 -2.27 -3.71 15.15
N ALA A 207 -2.73 -2.47 14.98
CA ALA A 207 -3.36 -2.03 13.75
C ALA A 207 -2.39 -2.12 12.56
N VAL A 208 -2.93 -2.59 11.44
CA VAL A 208 -2.25 -2.61 10.14
C VAL A 208 -3.02 -1.72 9.18
N LEU A 209 -2.32 -0.72 8.64
CA LEU A 209 -2.85 0.14 7.60
C LEU A 209 -2.32 -0.32 6.24
N LYS A 210 -3.22 -0.60 5.29
CA LYS A 210 -2.87 -0.79 3.88
C LYS A 210 -3.46 0.31 3.04
N GLU A 211 -2.67 0.84 2.13
CA GLU A 211 -3.06 1.95 1.28
C GLU A 211 -2.64 1.67 -0.17
N TYR A 212 -3.45 2.17 -1.11
CA TYR A 212 -3.19 2.09 -2.54
C TYR A 212 -3.31 3.49 -3.14
N ILE A 213 -2.22 4.02 -3.69
CA ILE A 213 -2.24 5.26 -4.45
C ILE A 213 -2.46 4.92 -5.92
N VAL A 214 -3.58 5.35 -6.46
CA VAL A 214 -3.97 5.18 -7.87
C VAL A 214 -3.92 6.54 -8.56
N TRP A 215 -2.85 6.78 -9.32
CA TRP A 215 -2.68 8.02 -10.07
C TRP A 215 -3.51 8.02 -11.36
N ARG A 216 -3.99 9.19 -11.75
CA ARG A 216 -4.66 9.43 -13.02
C ARG A 216 -4.44 10.85 -13.51
N ARG A 217 -4.50 11.01 -14.81
CA ARG A 217 -4.51 12.32 -15.48
C ARG A 217 -5.84 12.50 -16.20
N ASP A 218 -6.50 13.62 -15.97
CA ASP A 218 -7.67 14.02 -16.74
C ASP A 218 -7.22 14.40 -18.17
N THR A 219 -7.78 13.72 -19.17
CA THR A 219 -7.37 13.89 -20.57
C THR A 219 -7.88 15.18 -21.19
N VAL A 220 -8.88 15.82 -20.59
CA VAL A 220 -9.49 17.07 -21.08
C VAL A 220 -8.78 18.28 -20.49
N THR A 221 -8.59 18.29 -19.18
CA THR A 221 -8.02 19.43 -18.45
C THR A 221 -6.51 19.32 -18.24
N GLY A 222 -5.93 18.11 -18.38
CA GLY A 222 -4.56 17.81 -18.06
C GLY A 222 -4.29 17.74 -16.55
N ALA A 223 -5.30 17.91 -15.70
CA ALA A 223 -5.15 17.89 -14.26
C ALA A 223 -4.72 16.49 -13.78
N GLU A 224 -3.77 16.47 -12.86
CA GLU A 224 -3.29 15.23 -12.22
C GLU A 224 -4.00 15.02 -10.89
N TRP A 225 -4.35 13.75 -10.66
CA TRP A 225 -5.06 13.31 -9.48
C TRP A 225 -4.48 12.02 -8.97
N PHE A 226 -4.61 11.75 -7.69
CA PHE A 226 -4.57 10.40 -7.19
C PHE A 226 -5.73 10.11 -6.23
N SER A 227 -6.22 8.88 -6.29
CA SER A 227 -7.12 8.31 -5.30
C SER A 227 -6.29 7.50 -4.32
N LEU A 228 -6.48 7.72 -3.02
CA LEU A 228 -5.92 6.92 -1.96
C LEU A 228 -7.02 6.02 -1.41
N ILE A 229 -6.88 4.71 -1.57
CA ILE A 229 -7.76 3.73 -0.95
C ILE A 229 -7.04 3.20 0.29
N SER A 230 -7.64 3.36 1.46
CA SER A 230 -7.05 2.95 2.73
C SER A 230 -7.90 1.89 3.41
N THR A 231 -7.26 0.88 3.96
CA THR A 231 -7.89 -0.16 4.78
C THR A 231 -7.16 -0.26 6.11
N VAL A 232 -7.91 -0.34 7.20
CA VAL A 232 -7.36 -0.57 8.54
C VAL A 232 -7.92 -1.87 9.08
N GLU A 233 -7.04 -2.78 9.45
CA GLU A 233 -7.30 -3.97 10.24
C GLU A 233 -6.80 -3.72 11.66
N ASP A 234 -7.65 -3.92 12.65
CA ASP A 234 -7.27 -3.80 14.06
C ASP A 234 -8.03 -4.85 14.88
N PRO A 235 -7.35 -5.92 15.32
CA PRO A 235 -8.00 -7.00 16.06
C PRO A 235 -8.51 -6.59 17.43
N THR A 236 -7.99 -5.48 17.98
CA THR A 236 -8.36 -4.99 19.32
C THR A 236 -9.66 -4.19 19.28
N TYR A 237 -9.86 -3.35 18.27
CA TYR A 237 -10.95 -2.35 18.28
C TYR A 237 -11.96 -2.50 17.15
N LEU A 238 -11.62 -3.21 16.07
CA LEU A 238 -12.50 -3.35 14.91
C LEU A 238 -13.10 -4.76 14.81
N ARG A 239 -14.40 -4.82 14.43
CA ARG A 239 -15.09 -6.09 14.12
C ARG A 239 -14.80 -6.57 12.71
N GLY A 240 -14.19 -5.76 11.87
CA GLY A 240 -13.88 -6.02 10.48
C GLY A 240 -13.09 -4.90 9.85
N LEU A 241 -12.83 -5.02 8.57
CA LEU A 241 -12.02 -4.08 7.82
C LEU A 241 -12.69 -2.70 7.76
N TYR A 242 -11.97 -1.66 8.15
CA TYR A 242 -12.38 -0.27 7.94
C TYR A 242 -11.77 0.23 6.63
N ILE A 243 -12.63 0.54 5.66
CA ILE A 243 -12.22 0.96 4.30
C ILE A 243 -12.70 2.38 4.07
N ARG A 244 -11.85 3.18 3.43
CA ARG A 244 -12.19 4.53 2.97
C ARG A 244 -11.35 4.93 1.76
N SER A 245 -11.79 5.98 1.07
CA SER A 245 -11.04 6.63 0.00
C SER A 245 -10.77 8.10 0.32
N SER A 246 -9.77 8.66 -0.33
CA SER A 246 -9.45 10.09 -0.29
C SER A 246 -8.95 10.51 -1.67
N GLU A 247 -9.38 11.67 -2.14
CA GLU A 247 -8.97 12.21 -3.42
C GLU A 247 -8.01 13.37 -3.24
N PHE A 248 -6.99 13.40 -4.09
CA PHE A 248 -6.00 14.47 -4.12
C PHE A 248 -5.83 14.98 -5.54
N ARG A 249 -5.73 16.29 -5.68
CA ARG A 249 -5.44 16.98 -6.94
C ARG A 249 -4.08 17.66 -6.83
N LYS A 250 -3.25 17.51 -7.86
CA LYS A 250 -1.94 18.19 -7.92
C LYS A 250 -2.15 19.70 -8.05
N GLU A 251 -1.42 20.45 -7.27
CA GLU A 251 -1.34 21.90 -7.37
C GLU A 251 -0.21 22.31 -8.33
N THR A 252 -0.29 23.50 -8.88
CA THR A 252 0.72 24.02 -9.83
C THR A 252 1.99 24.47 -9.12
N ASP A 253 1.89 24.85 -7.85
CA ASP A 253 2.97 25.34 -7.02
C ASP A 253 2.67 25.16 -5.52
N ASP A 254 3.58 25.58 -4.68
CA ASP A 254 3.51 25.50 -3.22
C ASP A 254 2.91 26.73 -2.53
N SER A 255 2.35 27.68 -3.27
CA SER A 255 1.90 28.99 -2.74
C SER A 255 0.83 28.86 -1.66
N MET A 256 0.07 27.76 -1.67
CA MET A 256 -1.00 27.48 -0.72
C MET A 256 -0.56 26.57 0.43
N TRP A 257 0.72 26.19 0.49
CA TRP A 257 1.27 25.41 1.60
C TRP A 257 1.18 26.23 2.91
N SER A 258 0.46 25.69 3.90
CA SER A 258 0.18 26.39 5.15
C SER A 258 0.23 25.45 6.35
N PRO A 259 1.43 25.15 6.86
CA PRO A 259 1.60 24.26 8.01
C PRO A 259 0.82 24.74 9.22
N ARG A 260 0.14 23.81 9.87
CA ARG A 260 -0.61 24.04 11.11
C ARG A 260 -0.33 22.90 12.08
N PRO A 261 -0.01 23.19 13.34
CA PRO A 261 0.27 22.15 14.31
C PRO A 261 -0.96 21.26 14.57
N CYS A 262 -0.71 20.12 15.18
CA CYS A 262 -1.78 19.26 15.64
C CYS A 262 -2.69 19.98 16.64
N SER A 263 -3.97 19.68 16.57
CA SER A 263 -4.97 20.11 17.56
C SER A 263 -5.88 18.95 17.93
N VAL A 264 -6.32 18.88 19.17
CA VAL A 264 -7.26 17.83 19.60
C VAL A 264 -8.67 18.06 19.05
N ARG A 265 -8.99 19.27 18.61
CA ARG A 265 -10.30 19.66 18.05
C ARG A 265 -10.17 20.33 16.70
#